data_c7a5fce3bf29232d7f8a4e0f645fda70
#
_entry.id   c7a5fce3bf29232d7f8a4e0f645fda70
#
_cell.length_a   1.000
_cell.length_b   1.000
_cell.length_c   1.000
_cell.angle_alpha   90.00
_cell.angle_beta   90.00
_cell.angle_gamma   90.00
#
_symmetry.space_group_name_H-M   'P 1'
#
loop_
_entity.id
_entity.type
_entity.pdbx_description
1 polymer ?
#
loop_
_entity_poly.entity_id
_entity_poly.type
_entity_poly.pdbx_seq_one_letter_code
_entity_poly.pdbx_strand_id
1 'polypeptide(L)'
;MTAALLLSLIVFVPAIATLVVALLPSDKPDVIRWFTLGVTAFVMVLSCVLLLPGSLQFQTGVAGLQNHFNYEWIPTFEIDYFMGLDGISLPLVVLTSFVSLLAMGASWSITKYVKAYCILFLLLETGMLGVFLALDFFLFYVFWEVMLLPMYFLIGVWGGPRKEYAAIKFFLYTLVGSVLMLIAILMLYFNSNLADPALEPHLAKAYLSPSVQKRVDDALARVAADPAANVEPIHTFNIMALQQIGQHTTQLHGFGTDPATGKPILFWGHGLQWWAFILLFIGFAIKVPAVPLHTWLPDAHVEAPTPISMILAGVLLKMGGYGIIRICYPICPQGGYDLMWVVCGVGVVSMIYGAFAAMAQNDFKRLVAYSSVSHMGYVVLGLGVWSARDFNGYNAYYWELGINGAMFQMIAHGISSAGMFFLVGVVYDRVHHRNLNEFGGLFGKMPYYTAMAIGIFFAGLGLPGLCGFIGEVLVVLSVWKFSYLLAVLTAAVVILTAAYILWAVQRVYLGAEYKGPHEDHLTPSNFRENLIGTALLFFAILFGIFPYRIPGLGIPSVLEYQKATIHQQVADLEVWTRANHPPQAVPAKAAAPAAAAAALPPAASPVALNVPE
;
A
#
# COMPACT_ATOMS: atom_id res chain seq x y z
N MET A 1 0.31 -10.90 -27.48
CA MET A 1 0.65 -11.38 -26.11
C MET A 1 -0.67 -11.50 -25.36
N THR A 2 -0.94 -12.61 -24.67
CA THR A 2 -2.15 -12.78 -23.83
C THR A 2 -1.95 -12.14 -22.47
N ALA A 3 -3.05 -11.83 -21.76
CA ALA A 3 -2.98 -11.32 -20.38
C ALA A 3 -2.22 -12.28 -19.46
N ALA A 4 -2.52 -13.59 -19.55
CA ALA A 4 -1.84 -14.60 -18.76
C ALA A 4 -0.31 -14.60 -18.98
N LEU A 5 0.13 -14.51 -20.21
CA LEU A 5 1.55 -14.47 -20.53
C LEU A 5 2.22 -13.19 -19.99
N LEU A 6 1.56 -12.01 -20.15
CA LEU A 6 2.13 -10.76 -19.68
C LEU A 6 2.29 -10.74 -18.15
N LEU A 7 1.22 -11.05 -17.40
CA LEU A 7 1.28 -11.03 -15.93
C LEU A 7 2.25 -12.09 -15.39
N SER A 8 2.26 -13.30 -15.97
CA SER A 8 3.23 -14.33 -15.60
C SER A 8 4.67 -13.90 -15.89
N LEU A 9 4.95 -13.23 -17.02
CA LEU A 9 6.28 -12.71 -17.31
C LEU A 9 6.70 -11.61 -16.32
N ILE A 10 5.79 -10.69 -15.98
CA ILE A 10 6.08 -9.64 -14.97
C ILE A 10 6.55 -10.26 -13.66
N VAL A 11 5.89 -11.34 -13.19
CA VAL A 11 6.21 -11.98 -11.90
C VAL A 11 7.42 -12.91 -12.01
N PHE A 12 7.50 -13.78 -13.03
CA PHE A 12 8.46 -14.87 -13.04
C PHE A 12 9.73 -14.62 -13.83
N VAL A 13 9.81 -13.57 -14.66
CA VAL A 13 11.08 -13.23 -15.34
C VAL A 13 12.20 -12.98 -14.33
N PRO A 14 12.01 -12.23 -13.22
CA PRO A 14 13.08 -12.10 -12.22
C PRO A 14 13.47 -13.45 -11.59
N ALA A 15 12.50 -14.31 -11.25
CA ALA A 15 12.78 -15.64 -10.69
C ALA A 15 13.56 -16.53 -11.67
N ILE A 16 13.16 -16.58 -12.95
CA ILE A 16 13.86 -17.34 -13.97
C ILE A 16 15.27 -16.79 -14.18
N ALA A 17 15.43 -15.48 -14.17
CA ALA A 17 16.72 -14.83 -14.30
C ALA A 17 17.69 -15.19 -13.16
N THR A 18 17.20 -15.59 -11.98
CA THR A 18 18.06 -16.07 -10.89
C THR A 18 18.85 -17.33 -11.30
N LEU A 19 18.22 -18.22 -12.08
CA LEU A 19 18.89 -19.42 -12.59
C LEU A 19 20.02 -19.06 -13.56
N VAL A 20 19.80 -18.04 -14.41
CA VAL A 20 20.84 -17.55 -15.31
C VAL A 20 21.97 -16.91 -14.50
N VAL A 21 21.67 -16.06 -13.52
CA VAL A 21 22.68 -15.45 -12.62
C VAL A 21 23.46 -16.54 -11.88
N ALA A 22 22.81 -17.62 -11.45
CA ALA A 22 23.47 -18.74 -10.78
C ALA A 22 24.50 -19.46 -11.68
N LEU A 23 24.34 -19.44 -13.00
CA LEU A 23 25.26 -20.03 -13.98
C LEU A 23 26.39 -19.06 -14.39
N LEU A 24 26.21 -17.75 -14.22
CA LEU A 24 27.23 -16.75 -14.56
C LEU A 24 28.49 -16.91 -13.67
N PRO A 25 29.70 -16.64 -14.20
CA PRO A 25 30.93 -16.74 -13.43
C PRO A 25 31.00 -15.66 -12.35
N SER A 26 31.36 -16.05 -11.12
CA SER A 26 31.41 -15.14 -9.95
C SER A 26 32.54 -14.11 -10.02
N ASP A 27 33.56 -14.35 -10.85
CA ASP A 27 34.72 -13.47 -11.09
C ASP A 27 34.40 -12.25 -11.96
N LYS A 28 33.19 -12.23 -12.58
CA LYS A 28 32.74 -11.11 -13.42
C LYS A 28 31.54 -10.38 -12.81
N PRO A 29 31.72 -9.65 -11.68
CA PRO A 29 30.63 -9.01 -10.96
C PRO A 29 29.86 -7.97 -11.79
N ASP A 30 30.54 -7.26 -12.70
CA ASP A 30 29.89 -6.25 -13.53
C ASP A 30 28.96 -6.87 -14.57
N VAL A 31 29.28 -8.02 -15.13
CA VAL A 31 28.36 -8.76 -16.02
C VAL A 31 27.09 -9.14 -15.28
N ILE A 32 27.21 -9.62 -14.03
CA ILE A 32 26.08 -9.98 -13.19
C ILE A 32 25.22 -8.74 -12.87
N ARG A 33 25.83 -7.60 -12.52
CA ARG A 33 25.11 -6.35 -12.24
C ARG A 33 24.35 -5.84 -13.46
N TRP A 34 25.01 -5.78 -14.63
CA TRP A 34 24.38 -5.33 -15.87
C TRP A 34 23.27 -6.27 -16.33
N PHE A 35 23.45 -7.58 -16.21
CA PHE A 35 22.41 -8.54 -16.51
C PHE A 35 21.19 -8.34 -15.59
N THR A 36 21.40 -8.23 -14.27
CA THR A 36 20.33 -8.03 -13.29
C THR A 36 19.61 -6.70 -13.53
N LEU A 37 20.34 -5.61 -13.82
CA LEU A 37 19.75 -4.32 -14.19
C LEU A 37 18.92 -4.44 -15.48
N GLY A 38 19.39 -5.19 -16.47
CA GLY A 38 18.66 -5.45 -17.71
C GLY A 38 17.35 -6.21 -17.46
N VAL A 39 17.35 -7.17 -16.53
CA VAL A 39 16.15 -7.91 -16.13
C VAL A 39 15.12 -6.98 -15.43
N THR A 40 15.56 -6.19 -14.45
CA THR A 40 14.65 -5.23 -13.77
C THR A 40 14.12 -4.16 -14.74
N ALA A 41 14.94 -3.69 -15.68
CA ALA A 41 14.50 -2.78 -16.74
C ALA A 41 13.48 -3.44 -17.68
N PHE A 42 13.67 -4.70 -18.03
CA PHE A 42 12.71 -5.45 -18.84
C PHE A 42 11.38 -5.64 -18.14
N VAL A 43 11.37 -5.95 -16.85
CA VAL A 43 10.15 -6.03 -16.02
C VAL A 43 9.43 -4.68 -15.97
N MET A 44 10.18 -3.57 -15.81
CA MET A 44 9.61 -2.22 -15.87
C MET A 44 8.95 -1.94 -17.23
N VAL A 45 9.60 -2.33 -18.34
CA VAL A 45 9.01 -2.20 -19.68
C VAL A 45 7.73 -3.01 -19.80
N LEU A 46 7.71 -4.28 -19.34
CA LEU A 46 6.51 -5.11 -19.34
C LEU A 46 5.37 -4.47 -18.53
N SER A 47 5.68 -3.90 -17.36
CA SER A 47 4.68 -3.19 -16.54
C SER A 47 4.15 -1.93 -17.26
N CYS A 48 4.99 -1.21 -18.00
CA CYS A 48 4.59 -0.05 -18.80
C CYS A 48 3.70 -0.43 -19.99
N VAL A 49 3.76 -1.65 -20.52
CA VAL A 49 2.86 -2.12 -21.60
C VAL A 49 1.39 -1.98 -21.18
N LEU A 50 1.07 -2.14 -19.90
CA LEU A 50 -0.26 -1.98 -19.34
C LEU A 50 -0.77 -0.52 -19.40
N LEU A 51 0.15 0.45 -19.49
CA LEU A 51 -0.16 1.88 -19.55
C LEU A 51 -0.26 2.40 -21.00
N LEU A 52 0.29 1.68 -21.96
CA LEU A 52 0.38 2.11 -23.35
C LEU A 52 -0.83 1.64 -24.17
N PRO A 53 -1.23 2.39 -25.22
CA PRO A 53 -2.30 1.99 -26.12
C PRO A 53 -2.07 0.61 -26.73
N GLY A 54 -3.07 -0.27 -26.62
CA GLY A 54 -3.01 -1.64 -27.13
C GLY A 54 -4.10 -2.53 -26.54
N SER A 55 -4.11 -3.80 -26.93
CA SER A 55 -5.12 -4.77 -26.50
C SER A 55 -5.06 -5.11 -25.00
N LEU A 56 -3.94 -4.84 -24.35
CA LEU A 56 -3.71 -5.08 -22.90
C LEU A 56 -3.68 -3.77 -22.10
N GLN A 57 -3.98 -2.63 -22.74
CA GLN A 57 -4.04 -1.35 -22.05
C GLN A 57 -5.09 -1.37 -20.96
N PHE A 58 -4.71 -0.90 -19.78
CA PHE A 58 -5.61 -0.75 -18.66
C PHE A 58 -6.61 0.40 -18.90
N GLN A 59 -7.90 0.11 -18.73
CA GLN A 59 -8.99 1.07 -18.93
C GLN A 59 -9.36 1.74 -17.60
N THR A 60 -9.15 3.03 -17.48
CA THR A 60 -9.38 3.79 -16.22
C THR A 60 -10.84 3.91 -15.80
N GLY A 61 -11.78 3.73 -16.74
CA GLY A 61 -13.23 3.78 -16.45
C GLY A 61 -13.85 2.45 -16.02
N VAL A 62 -13.09 1.35 -16.00
CA VAL A 62 -13.58 0.02 -15.67
C VAL A 62 -13.19 -0.32 -14.22
N ALA A 63 -14.20 -0.59 -13.39
CA ALA A 63 -14.01 -0.87 -11.98
C ALA A 63 -13.55 -2.31 -11.70
N GLY A 64 -13.99 -3.28 -12.51
CA GLY A 64 -13.71 -4.70 -12.36
C GLY A 64 -12.27 -5.09 -12.71
N LEU A 65 -11.95 -6.37 -12.49
CA LEU A 65 -10.65 -6.93 -12.86
C LEU A 65 -10.43 -6.89 -14.37
N GLN A 66 -9.23 -6.49 -14.74
CA GLN A 66 -8.78 -6.42 -16.12
C GLN A 66 -7.55 -7.31 -16.30
N ASN A 67 -7.35 -7.81 -17.52
CA ASN A 67 -6.22 -8.66 -17.85
C ASN A 67 -6.05 -9.84 -16.86
N HIS A 68 -7.17 -10.41 -16.40
CA HIS A 68 -7.19 -11.53 -15.47
C HIS A 68 -7.20 -12.88 -16.18
N PHE A 69 -6.76 -13.91 -15.45
CA PHE A 69 -6.87 -15.30 -15.84
C PHE A 69 -6.87 -16.19 -14.59
N ASN A 70 -7.55 -17.31 -14.68
CA ASN A 70 -7.65 -18.29 -13.60
C ASN A 70 -7.42 -19.70 -14.15
N TYR A 71 -6.37 -20.38 -13.64
CA TYR A 71 -6.04 -21.76 -13.96
C TYR A 71 -5.91 -22.57 -12.69
N GLU A 72 -6.44 -23.79 -12.70
CA GLU A 72 -6.27 -24.69 -11.57
C GLU A 72 -4.79 -25.02 -11.34
N TRP A 73 -4.32 -24.87 -10.11
CA TRP A 73 -2.98 -25.24 -9.71
C TRP A 73 -2.95 -26.49 -8.83
N ILE A 74 -3.73 -26.50 -7.73
CA ILE A 74 -3.85 -27.67 -6.83
C ILE A 74 -5.36 -27.95 -6.60
N PRO A 75 -5.96 -28.79 -7.46
CA PRO A 75 -7.41 -29.04 -7.44
C PRO A 75 -7.94 -29.61 -6.12
N THR A 76 -7.13 -30.43 -5.42
CA THR A 76 -7.52 -31.05 -4.13
C THR A 76 -7.86 -30.03 -3.05
N PHE A 77 -7.27 -28.85 -3.09
CA PHE A 77 -7.48 -27.78 -2.11
C PHE A 77 -8.14 -26.54 -2.71
N GLU A 78 -8.64 -26.61 -3.94
CA GLU A 78 -9.21 -25.46 -4.67
C GLU A 78 -8.25 -24.25 -4.72
N ILE A 79 -6.95 -24.52 -4.90
CA ILE A 79 -5.93 -23.49 -5.05
C ILE A 79 -5.71 -23.23 -6.53
N ASP A 80 -5.92 -21.99 -6.93
CA ASP A 80 -5.85 -21.55 -8.31
C ASP A 80 -4.62 -20.66 -8.57
N TYR A 81 -4.03 -20.81 -9.76
CA TYR A 81 -3.14 -19.79 -10.32
C TYR A 81 -4.00 -18.69 -10.92
N PHE A 82 -4.54 -17.85 -10.01
CA PHE A 82 -5.42 -16.75 -10.34
C PHE A 82 -4.70 -15.42 -10.18
N MET A 83 -4.54 -14.71 -11.27
CA MET A 83 -3.93 -13.39 -11.31
C MET A 83 -4.80 -12.40 -12.09
N GLY A 84 -4.70 -11.12 -11.74
CA GLY A 84 -5.40 -10.05 -12.41
C GLY A 84 -4.97 -8.68 -11.92
N LEU A 85 -5.46 -7.67 -12.61
CA LEU A 85 -5.19 -6.26 -12.33
C LEU A 85 -6.49 -5.48 -12.18
N ASP A 86 -6.44 -4.49 -11.30
CA ASP A 86 -7.42 -3.43 -11.20
C ASP A 86 -6.76 -2.10 -10.82
N GLY A 87 -7.56 -1.07 -10.56
CA GLY A 87 -7.05 0.25 -10.21
C GLY A 87 -6.30 0.33 -8.87
N ILE A 88 -6.40 -0.68 -8.01
CA ILE A 88 -5.64 -0.77 -6.75
C ILE A 88 -4.27 -1.40 -7.00
N SER A 89 -4.20 -2.50 -7.76
CA SER A 89 -2.97 -3.24 -7.97
C SER A 89 -2.03 -2.62 -9.01
N LEU A 90 -2.56 -2.07 -10.11
CA LEU A 90 -1.74 -1.52 -11.21
C LEU A 90 -0.73 -0.46 -10.76
N PRO A 91 -1.12 0.61 -10.02
CA PRO A 91 -0.14 1.62 -9.58
C PRO A 91 0.96 1.04 -8.70
N LEU A 92 0.67 0.02 -7.89
CA LEU A 92 1.63 -0.64 -7.01
C LEU A 92 2.58 -1.56 -7.79
N VAL A 93 2.11 -2.25 -8.83
CA VAL A 93 2.96 -3.04 -9.74
C VAL A 93 3.95 -2.15 -10.48
N VAL A 94 3.49 -1.01 -11.03
CA VAL A 94 4.36 -0.05 -11.71
C VAL A 94 5.35 0.59 -10.73
N LEU A 95 4.92 0.95 -9.52
CA LEU A 95 5.81 1.47 -8.48
C LEU A 95 6.89 0.44 -8.12
N THR A 96 6.50 -0.83 -7.97
CA THR A 96 7.42 -1.92 -7.61
C THR A 96 8.52 -2.09 -8.64
N SER A 97 8.17 -2.24 -9.92
CA SER A 97 9.14 -2.38 -11.00
C SER A 97 10.01 -1.12 -11.16
N PHE A 98 9.46 0.08 -10.98
CA PHE A 98 10.20 1.34 -11.01
C PHE A 98 11.23 1.44 -9.88
N VAL A 99 10.81 1.20 -8.63
CA VAL A 99 11.70 1.26 -7.47
C VAL A 99 12.76 0.16 -7.53
N SER A 100 12.41 -1.06 -7.99
CA SER A 100 13.36 -2.17 -8.16
C SER A 100 14.44 -1.82 -9.19
N LEU A 101 14.07 -1.23 -10.32
CA LEU A 101 15.02 -0.76 -11.33
C LEU A 101 16.00 0.27 -10.75
N LEU A 102 15.50 1.29 -10.03
CA LEU A 102 16.34 2.32 -9.44
C LEU A 102 17.21 1.78 -8.30
N ALA A 103 16.67 0.88 -7.47
CA ALA A 103 17.42 0.22 -6.39
C ALA A 103 18.53 -0.69 -6.94
N MET A 104 18.27 -1.41 -8.04
CA MET A 104 19.35 -2.16 -8.71
C MET A 104 20.41 -1.22 -9.29
N GLY A 105 20.00 -0.09 -9.88
CA GLY A 105 20.90 0.97 -10.28
C GLY A 105 21.75 1.53 -9.12
N ALA A 106 21.17 1.65 -7.93
CA ALA A 106 21.88 2.10 -6.72
C ALA A 106 22.83 1.01 -6.14
N SER A 107 22.69 -0.25 -6.53
CA SER A 107 23.42 -1.41 -5.95
C SER A 107 24.88 -1.53 -6.41
N TRP A 108 25.41 -0.59 -7.18
CA TRP A 108 26.82 -0.63 -7.63
C TRP A 108 27.84 -0.52 -6.50
N SER A 109 27.49 0.06 -5.36
CA SER A 109 28.33 0.11 -4.16
C SER A 109 28.48 -1.25 -3.46
N ILE A 110 27.66 -2.23 -3.80
CA ILE A 110 27.74 -3.59 -3.24
C ILE A 110 28.86 -4.38 -3.95
N THR A 111 29.93 -4.64 -3.22
CA THR A 111 31.12 -5.35 -3.76
C THR A 111 31.25 -6.77 -3.23
N LYS A 112 30.66 -7.08 -2.07
CA LYS A 112 30.75 -8.37 -1.41
C LYS A 112 29.65 -9.31 -1.92
N TYR A 113 30.02 -10.54 -2.36
CA TYR A 113 29.07 -11.59 -2.78
C TYR A 113 28.02 -11.13 -3.79
N VAL A 114 28.42 -10.38 -4.81
CA VAL A 114 27.53 -9.72 -5.79
C VAL A 114 26.54 -10.71 -6.42
N LYS A 115 26.99 -11.92 -6.76
CA LYS A 115 26.14 -12.96 -7.35
C LYS A 115 24.97 -13.35 -6.43
N ALA A 116 25.26 -13.64 -5.16
CA ALA A 116 24.22 -14.00 -4.19
C ALA A 116 23.27 -12.81 -3.91
N TYR A 117 23.81 -11.59 -3.86
CA TYR A 117 23.01 -10.37 -3.72
C TYR A 117 22.00 -10.23 -4.87
N CYS A 118 22.44 -10.36 -6.11
CA CYS A 118 21.57 -10.22 -7.29
C CYS A 118 20.51 -11.32 -7.37
N ILE A 119 20.84 -12.57 -7.00
CA ILE A 119 19.86 -13.66 -6.91
C ILE A 119 18.77 -13.32 -5.89
N LEU A 120 19.15 -12.93 -4.67
CA LEU A 120 18.17 -12.58 -3.62
C LEU A 120 17.35 -11.35 -3.98
N PHE A 121 17.96 -10.38 -4.67
CA PHE A 121 17.27 -9.18 -5.15
C PHE A 121 16.17 -9.52 -6.17
N LEU A 122 16.45 -10.38 -7.14
CA LEU A 122 15.47 -10.81 -8.16
C LEU A 122 14.36 -11.69 -7.55
N LEU A 123 14.68 -12.56 -6.59
CA LEU A 123 13.67 -13.33 -5.85
C LEU A 123 12.75 -12.41 -5.04
N LEU A 124 13.32 -11.37 -4.43
CA LEU A 124 12.54 -10.36 -3.71
C LEU A 124 11.58 -9.62 -4.64
N GLU A 125 12.02 -9.21 -5.83
CA GLU A 125 11.19 -8.56 -6.85
C GLU A 125 10.02 -9.46 -7.29
N THR A 126 10.28 -10.75 -7.53
CA THR A 126 9.25 -11.75 -7.84
C THR A 126 8.19 -11.81 -6.75
N GLY A 127 8.59 -11.91 -5.47
CA GLY A 127 7.65 -11.96 -4.35
C GLY A 127 6.77 -10.70 -4.26
N MET A 128 7.38 -9.51 -4.40
CA MET A 128 6.66 -8.24 -4.34
C MET A 128 5.62 -8.10 -5.46
N LEU A 129 5.99 -8.40 -6.70
CA LEU A 129 5.08 -8.33 -7.85
C LEU A 129 3.97 -9.36 -7.74
N GLY A 130 4.30 -10.58 -7.28
CA GLY A 130 3.33 -11.65 -7.08
C GLY A 130 2.26 -11.30 -6.06
N VAL A 131 2.60 -10.63 -4.96
CA VAL A 131 1.62 -10.19 -3.94
C VAL A 131 0.58 -9.23 -4.51
N PHE A 132 0.97 -8.29 -5.38
CA PHE A 132 0.03 -7.32 -5.95
C PHE A 132 -0.83 -7.87 -7.09
N LEU A 133 -0.43 -9.00 -7.68
CA LEU A 133 -1.13 -9.63 -8.80
C LEU A 133 -1.95 -10.85 -8.42
N ALA A 134 -1.61 -11.54 -7.31
CA ALA A 134 -2.31 -12.74 -6.87
C ALA A 134 -3.72 -12.41 -6.35
N LEU A 135 -4.71 -13.14 -6.84
CA LEU A 135 -6.12 -13.05 -6.47
C LEU A 135 -6.67 -14.35 -5.86
N ASP A 136 -5.85 -15.38 -5.76
CA ASP A 136 -6.04 -16.53 -4.88
C ASP A 136 -5.32 -16.27 -3.57
N PHE A 137 -5.98 -16.50 -2.43
CA PHE A 137 -5.47 -16.11 -1.11
C PHE A 137 -4.27 -16.96 -0.66
N PHE A 138 -4.25 -18.24 -1.08
CA PHE A 138 -3.09 -19.09 -0.82
C PHE A 138 -1.90 -18.68 -1.69
N LEU A 139 -2.11 -18.41 -2.96
CA LEU A 139 -1.08 -17.89 -3.87
C LEU A 139 -0.52 -16.54 -3.39
N PHE A 140 -1.40 -15.64 -2.93
CA PHE A 140 -1.01 -14.39 -2.29
C PHE A 140 -0.08 -14.64 -1.09
N TYR A 141 -0.46 -15.60 -0.22
CA TYR A 141 0.33 -15.95 0.95
C TYR A 141 1.69 -16.54 0.57
N VAL A 142 1.77 -17.38 -0.46
CA VAL A 142 3.04 -17.92 -0.97
C VAL A 142 3.98 -16.79 -1.39
N PHE A 143 3.52 -15.82 -2.18
CA PHE A 143 4.35 -14.68 -2.58
C PHE A 143 4.73 -13.79 -1.39
N TRP A 144 3.83 -13.62 -0.43
CA TRP A 144 4.09 -12.89 0.81
C TRP A 144 5.23 -13.50 1.63
N GLU A 145 5.30 -14.82 1.71
CA GLU A 145 6.36 -15.55 2.43
C GLU A 145 7.66 -15.63 1.64
N VAL A 146 7.58 -15.83 0.32
CA VAL A 146 8.78 -15.97 -0.55
C VAL A 146 9.73 -14.77 -0.42
N MET A 147 9.23 -13.55 -0.22
CA MET A 147 10.10 -12.39 -0.07
C MET A 147 10.78 -12.27 1.30
N LEU A 148 10.29 -13.00 2.31
CA LEU A 148 10.79 -12.88 3.68
C LEU A 148 12.24 -13.34 3.78
N LEU A 149 12.53 -14.50 3.20
CA LEU A 149 13.86 -15.11 3.24
C LEU A 149 14.92 -14.28 2.49
N PRO A 150 14.68 -13.83 1.24
CA PRO A 150 15.59 -12.91 0.57
C PRO A 150 15.89 -11.66 1.38
N MET A 151 14.86 -11.02 1.96
CA MET A 151 15.04 -9.80 2.75
C MET A 151 15.85 -10.06 4.01
N TYR A 152 15.61 -11.18 4.71
CA TYR A 152 16.40 -11.59 5.87
C TYR A 152 17.89 -11.67 5.56
N PHE A 153 18.25 -12.36 4.46
CA PHE A 153 19.64 -12.47 4.03
C PHE A 153 20.22 -11.15 3.52
N LEU A 154 19.45 -10.35 2.79
CA LEU A 154 19.92 -9.05 2.30
C LEU A 154 20.26 -8.09 3.44
N ILE A 155 19.52 -8.13 4.55
CA ILE A 155 19.86 -7.37 5.77
C ILE A 155 21.02 -8.06 6.51
N GLY A 156 20.95 -9.37 6.74
CA GLY A 156 21.87 -10.11 7.60
C GLY A 156 23.28 -10.27 7.05
N VAL A 157 23.46 -10.31 5.72
CA VAL A 157 24.78 -10.48 5.09
C VAL A 157 25.43 -9.15 4.74
N TRP A 158 24.70 -8.24 4.13
CA TRP A 158 25.22 -6.95 3.61
C TRP A 158 24.93 -5.76 4.52
N GLY A 159 24.28 -5.98 5.64
CA GLY A 159 23.96 -4.94 6.62
C GLY A 159 25.15 -4.42 7.43
N GLY A 160 24.86 -3.40 8.25
CA GLY A 160 25.80 -2.74 9.14
C GLY A 160 26.20 -3.54 10.39
N PRO A 161 26.71 -2.89 11.43
CA PRO A 161 27.29 -3.57 12.59
C PRO A 161 26.32 -4.46 13.38
N ARG A 162 25.01 -4.09 13.46
CA ARG A 162 23.97 -4.85 14.19
C ARG A 162 23.04 -5.63 13.27
N LYS A 163 23.49 -5.98 12.07
CA LYS A 163 22.72 -6.61 11.02
C LYS A 163 22.01 -7.91 11.42
N GLU A 164 22.66 -8.74 12.23
CA GLU A 164 22.09 -10.02 12.69
C GLU A 164 20.86 -9.77 13.57
N TYR A 165 20.97 -8.86 14.55
CA TYR A 165 19.83 -8.47 15.38
C TYR A 165 18.69 -7.90 14.55
N ALA A 166 18.99 -7.00 13.61
CA ALA A 166 17.99 -6.36 12.77
C ALA A 166 17.30 -7.37 11.83
N ALA A 167 18.05 -8.28 11.22
CA ALA A 167 17.52 -9.33 10.36
C ALA A 167 16.62 -10.31 11.13
N ILE A 168 17.06 -10.79 12.30
CA ILE A 168 16.25 -11.69 13.14
C ILE A 168 14.98 -10.97 13.61
N LYS A 169 15.08 -9.74 14.09
CA LYS A 169 13.92 -8.96 14.54
C LYS A 169 12.91 -8.75 13.39
N PHE A 170 13.37 -8.35 12.22
CA PHE A 170 12.54 -8.23 11.03
C PHE A 170 11.83 -9.55 10.72
N PHE A 171 12.58 -10.65 10.66
CA PHE A 171 12.06 -11.97 10.33
C PHE A 171 10.99 -12.43 11.34
N LEU A 172 11.28 -12.35 12.64
CA LEU A 172 10.35 -12.80 13.68
C LEU A 172 9.05 -11.96 13.69
N TYR A 173 9.15 -10.62 13.56
CA TYR A 173 7.97 -9.76 13.52
C TYR A 173 7.07 -10.11 12.34
N THR A 174 7.67 -10.23 11.15
CA THR A 174 6.92 -10.51 9.94
C THR A 174 6.38 -11.94 9.91
N LEU A 175 7.13 -12.91 10.43
CA LEU A 175 6.68 -14.31 10.55
C LEU A 175 5.48 -14.44 11.50
N VAL A 176 5.51 -13.80 12.66
CA VAL A 176 4.35 -13.81 13.58
C VAL A 176 3.12 -13.22 12.89
N GLY A 177 3.29 -12.10 12.17
CA GLY A 177 2.20 -11.50 11.40
C GLY A 177 1.63 -12.42 10.32
N SER A 178 2.48 -13.13 9.60
CA SER A 178 2.04 -14.04 8.55
C SER A 178 1.40 -15.32 9.09
N VAL A 179 1.84 -15.83 10.24
CA VAL A 179 1.15 -16.95 10.90
C VAL A 179 -0.27 -16.56 11.33
N LEU A 180 -0.47 -15.36 11.89
CA LEU A 180 -1.82 -14.86 12.22
C LEU A 180 -2.69 -14.72 10.97
N MET A 181 -2.11 -14.23 9.89
CA MET A 181 -2.78 -14.13 8.60
C MET A 181 -3.15 -15.53 8.06
N LEU A 182 -2.27 -16.51 8.14
CA LEU A 182 -2.55 -17.90 7.72
C LEU A 182 -3.72 -18.51 8.50
N ILE A 183 -3.77 -18.28 9.81
CA ILE A 183 -4.91 -18.73 10.63
C ILE A 183 -6.22 -18.13 10.09
N ALA A 184 -6.24 -16.82 9.81
CA ALA A 184 -7.43 -16.17 9.25
C ALA A 184 -7.79 -16.70 7.85
N ILE A 185 -6.80 -16.96 6.99
CA ILE A 185 -7.00 -17.55 5.65
C ILE A 185 -7.71 -18.91 5.78
N LEU A 186 -7.21 -19.78 6.66
CA LEU A 186 -7.81 -21.09 6.88
C LEU A 186 -9.20 -20.99 7.52
N MET A 187 -9.41 -20.05 8.45
CA MET A 187 -10.75 -19.79 9.02
C MET A 187 -11.75 -19.40 7.92
N LEU A 188 -11.35 -18.51 7.00
CA LEU A 188 -12.21 -18.09 5.88
C LEU A 188 -12.46 -19.25 4.90
N TYR A 189 -11.42 -20.01 4.55
CA TYR A 189 -11.51 -21.14 3.64
C TYR A 189 -12.52 -22.20 4.15
N PHE A 190 -12.34 -22.70 5.37
CA PHE A 190 -13.18 -23.77 5.91
C PHE A 190 -14.63 -23.35 6.19
N ASN A 191 -14.92 -22.06 6.27
CA ASN A 191 -16.27 -21.53 6.45
C ASN A 191 -16.86 -20.93 5.17
N SER A 192 -16.19 -21.03 4.03
CA SER A 192 -16.72 -20.61 2.73
C SER A 192 -17.47 -21.74 2.04
N ASN A 193 -18.53 -21.41 1.29
CA ASN A 193 -19.25 -22.32 0.42
C ASN A 193 -19.78 -21.60 -0.81
N LEU A 194 -19.25 -21.95 -1.98
CA LEU A 194 -19.67 -21.39 -3.27
C LEU A 194 -21.03 -21.95 -3.75
N ALA A 195 -21.48 -23.08 -3.20
CA ALA A 195 -22.76 -23.70 -3.53
C ALA A 195 -23.96 -23.15 -2.72
N ASP A 196 -23.78 -22.01 -2.02
CA ASP A 196 -24.87 -21.34 -1.31
C ASP A 196 -25.78 -20.60 -2.30
N PRO A 197 -27.09 -20.92 -2.35
CA PRO A 197 -28.06 -20.23 -3.21
C PRO A 197 -28.14 -18.73 -2.96
N ALA A 198 -27.88 -18.27 -1.74
CA ALA A 198 -27.87 -16.84 -1.40
C ALA A 198 -26.71 -16.10 -2.08
N LEU A 199 -25.63 -16.80 -2.40
CA LEU A 199 -24.45 -16.23 -3.09
C LEU A 199 -24.67 -16.14 -4.60
N GLU A 200 -25.48 -17.00 -5.21
CA GLU A 200 -25.60 -17.15 -6.67
C GLU A 200 -25.84 -15.83 -7.42
N PRO A 201 -26.74 -14.92 -6.98
CA PRO A 201 -27.00 -13.66 -7.68
C PRO A 201 -25.80 -12.69 -7.69
N HIS A 202 -24.87 -12.88 -6.76
CA HIS A 202 -23.74 -11.98 -6.52
C HIS A 202 -22.42 -12.58 -6.99
N LEU A 203 -22.36 -13.91 -7.20
CA LEU A 203 -21.14 -14.61 -7.56
C LEU A 203 -20.69 -14.28 -8.99
N ALA A 204 -19.56 -13.62 -9.10
CA ALA A 204 -18.92 -13.34 -10.40
C ALA A 204 -18.26 -14.62 -10.94
N LYS A 205 -19.08 -15.52 -11.52
CA LYS A 205 -18.66 -16.84 -12.04
C LYS A 205 -17.47 -16.75 -13.01
N ALA A 206 -17.33 -15.62 -13.72
CA ALA A 206 -16.19 -15.36 -14.64
C ALA A 206 -14.81 -15.33 -13.95
N TYR A 207 -14.78 -15.21 -12.63
CA TYR A 207 -13.54 -15.20 -11.85
C TYR A 207 -13.21 -16.57 -11.26
N LEU A 208 -14.06 -17.59 -11.45
CA LEU A 208 -13.81 -18.96 -11.06
C LEU A 208 -13.07 -19.72 -12.16
N SER A 209 -12.29 -20.72 -11.79
CA SER A 209 -11.74 -21.68 -12.78
C SER A 209 -12.88 -22.50 -13.42
N PRO A 210 -12.73 -22.94 -14.67
CA PRO A 210 -13.81 -23.61 -15.39
C PRO A 210 -14.37 -24.88 -14.70
N SER A 211 -13.53 -25.61 -14.00
CA SER A 211 -13.94 -26.81 -13.24
C SER A 211 -14.72 -26.45 -11.96
N VAL A 212 -14.25 -25.45 -11.21
CA VAL A 212 -14.95 -24.93 -10.02
C VAL A 212 -16.30 -24.35 -10.44
N GLN A 213 -16.34 -23.56 -11.52
CA GLN A 213 -17.59 -23.03 -12.06
C GLN A 213 -18.60 -24.13 -12.36
N LYS A 214 -18.17 -25.19 -13.08
CA LYS A 214 -19.05 -26.34 -13.40
C LYS A 214 -19.55 -27.02 -12.14
N ARG A 215 -18.70 -27.26 -11.14
CA ARG A 215 -19.10 -27.88 -9.87
C ARG A 215 -20.10 -27.03 -9.10
N VAL A 216 -19.93 -25.71 -9.09
CA VAL A 216 -20.86 -24.76 -8.49
C VAL A 216 -22.20 -24.80 -9.20
N ASP A 217 -22.23 -24.78 -10.54
CA ASP A 217 -23.45 -24.86 -11.33
C ASP A 217 -24.19 -26.19 -11.10
N ASP A 218 -23.47 -27.32 -11.09
CA ASP A 218 -24.03 -28.65 -10.81
C ASP A 218 -24.58 -28.73 -9.37
N ALA A 219 -23.91 -28.15 -8.38
CA ALA A 219 -24.32 -28.10 -7.00
C ALA A 219 -25.60 -27.27 -6.79
N LEU A 220 -25.62 -26.06 -7.35
CA LEU A 220 -26.79 -25.16 -7.31
C LEU A 220 -28.00 -25.76 -8.02
N ALA A 221 -27.81 -26.45 -9.16
CA ALA A 221 -28.89 -27.16 -9.84
C ALA A 221 -29.49 -28.29 -8.98
N ARG A 222 -28.66 -29.01 -8.21
CA ARG A 222 -29.15 -30.05 -7.26
C ARG A 222 -29.94 -29.44 -6.12
N VAL A 223 -29.47 -28.35 -5.51
CA VAL A 223 -30.18 -27.65 -4.44
C VAL A 223 -31.49 -27.05 -4.95
N ALA A 224 -31.53 -26.54 -6.19
CA ALA A 224 -32.76 -26.03 -6.80
C ALA A 224 -33.79 -27.14 -7.09
N ALA A 225 -33.35 -28.36 -7.46
CA ALA A 225 -34.20 -29.50 -7.70
C ALA A 225 -34.73 -30.14 -6.39
N ASP A 226 -33.90 -30.18 -5.37
CA ASP A 226 -34.25 -30.67 -4.02
C ASP A 226 -33.57 -29.83 -2.95
N PRO A 227 -34.29 -28.91 -2.29
CA PRO A 227 -33.76 -28.08 -1.22
C PRO A 227 -33.22 -28.86 0.00
N ALA A 228 -33.60 -30.16 0.13
CA ALA A 228 -33.08 -31.04 1.18
C ALA A 228 -31.87 -31.87 0.73
N ALA A 229 -31.43 -31.72 -0.53
CA ALA A 229 -30.27 -32.42 -1.02
C ALA A 229 -29.01 -32.04 -0.21
N ASN A 230 -28.34 -33.08 0.29
CA ASN A 230 -27.03 -32.87 0.97
C ASN A 230 -25.94 -32.64 -0.09
N VAL A 231 -25.60 -31.39 -0.32
CA VAL A 231 -24.52 -30.99 -1.22
C VAL A 231 -23.31 -30.64 -0.38
N GLU A 232 -22.16 -31.25 -0.69
CA GLU A 232 -20.91 -30.92 -0.02
C GLU A 232 -20.53 -29.47 -0.28
N PRO A 233 -20.03 -28.72 0.73
CA PRO A 233 -19.61 -27.35 0.56
C PRO A 233 -18.41 -27.27 -0.40
N ILE A 234 -18.42 -26.30 -1.28
CA ILE A 234 -17.28 -25.98 -2.18
C ILE A 234 -16.52 -24.81 -1.56
N HIS A 235 -15.42 -25.14 -0.86
CA HIS A 235 -14.56 -24.15 -0.23
C HIS A 235 -13.73 -23.40 -1.27
N THR A 236 -13.22 -22.20 -0.93
CA THR A 236 -12.44 -21.39 -1.88
C THR A 236 -11.40 -20.51 -1.21
N PHE A 237 -10.24 -20.36 -1.89
CA PHE A 237 -9.25 -19.33 -1.63
C PHE A 237 -9.37 -18.13 -2.58
N ASN A 238 -10.33 -18.13 -3.50
CA ASN A 238 -10.54 -17.03 -4.42
C ASN A 238 -10.94 -15.75 -3.66
N ILE A 239 -10.07 -14.73 -3.66
CA ILE A 239 -10.27 -13.48 -2.92
C ILE A 239 -11.55 -12.77 -3.37
N MET A 240 -11.86 -12.76 -4.68
CA MET A 240 -13.05 -12.10 -5.21
C MET A 240 -14.33 -12.81 -4.77
N ALA A 241 -14.32 -14.15 -4.73
CA ALA A 241 -15.45 -14.93 -4.22
C ALA A 241 -15.63 -14.76 -2.71
N LEU A 242 -14.53 -14.74 -1.93
CA LEU A 242 -14.58 -14.49 -0.48
C LEU A 242 -15.14 -13.09 -0.16
N GLN A 243 -14.87 -12.08 -0.99
CA GLN A 243 -15.47 -10.75 -0.85
C GLN A 243 -16.99 -10.81 -1.00
N GLN A 244 -17.49 -11.55 -2.02
CA GLN A 244 -18.93 -11.73 -2.22
C GLN A 244 -19.58 -12.51 -1.07
N ILE A 245 -18.93 -13.58 -0.58
CA ILE A 245 -19.39 -14.33 0.58
C ILE A 245 -19.53 -13.43 1.80
N GLY A 246 -18.50 -12.62 2.10
CA GLY A 246 -18.47 -11.73 3.26
C GLY A 246 -19.52 -10.62 3.23
N GLN A 247 -19.88 -10.15 2.03
CA GLN A 247 -20.81 -9.03 1.84
C GLN A 247 -22.28 -9.47 1.66
N HIS A 248 -22.52 -10.64 1.06
CA HIS A 248 -23.87 -11.02 0.63
C HIS A 248 -24.42 -12.25 1.30
N THR A 249 -23.62 -12.95 2.14
CA THR A 249 -24.08 -14.16 2.85
C THR A 249 -23.87 -14.05 4.36
N THR A 250 -24.49 -14.99 5.10
CA THR A 250 -24.32 -15.11 6.55
C THR A 250 -23.26 -16.14 6.94
N GLN A 251 -22.58 -16.78 5.96
CA GLN A 251 -21.62 -17.86 6.21
C GLN A 251 -20.50 -17.48 7.19
N LEU A 252 -20.02 -16.24 7.10
CA LEU A 252 -18.94 -15.74 7.96
C LEU A 252 -19.43 -14.99 9.21
N HIS A 253 -20.74 -15.06 9.55
CA HIS A 253 -21.27 -14.41 10.76
C HIS A 253 -20.92 -15.17 12.04
N GLY A 254 -20.63 -16.48 11.98
CA GLY A 254 -20.25 -17.31 13.12
C GLY A 254 -19.25 -18.39 12.73
N PHE A 255 -18.84 -19.19 13.73
CA PHE A 255 -18.00 -20.39 13.55
C PHE A 255 -18.85 -21.65 13.28
N GLY A 256 -19.92 -21.50 12.52
CA GLY A 256 -20.98 -22.47 12.28
C GLY A 256 -22.28 -22.01 12.88
N THR A 257 -23.30 -22.87 12.76
CA THR A 257 -24.66 -22.63 13.30
C THR A 257 -24.96 -23.66 14.38
N ASP A 258 -25.47 -23.20 15.52
CA ASP A 258 -25.92 -24.07 16.59
C ASP A 258 -27.15 -24.87 16.12
N PRO A 259 -27.09 -26.22 16.07
CA PRO A 259 -28.18 -27.05 15.58
C PRO A 259 -29.47 -26.92 16.39
N ALA A 260 -29.38 -26.54 17.68
CA ALA A 260 -30.52 -26.45 18.57
C ALA A 260 -31.27 -25.12 18.46
N THR A 261 -30.54 -24.03 18.19
CA THR A 261 -31.10 -22.66 18.20
C THR A 261 -31.14 -22.00 16.81
N GLY A 262 -30.48 -22.57 15.81
CA GLY A 262 -30.32 -21.97 14.48
C GLY A 262 -29.50 -20.68 14.47
N LYS A 263 -28.83 -20.32 15.58
CA LYS A 263 -28.05 -19.09 15.70
C LYS A 263 -26.58 -19.32 15.39
N PRO A 264 -25.85 -18.29 14.90
CA PRO A 264 -24.42 -18.39 14.69
C PRO A 264 -23.67 -18.63 16.00
N ILE A 265 -22.69 -19.53 15.98
CA ILE A 265 -21.80 -19.81 17.12
C ILE A 265 -20.78 -18.69 17.18
N LEU A 266 -20.74 -17.98 18.31
CA LEU A 266 -19.82 -16.85 18.55
C LEU A 266 -18.68 -17.27 19.50
N PHE A 267 -17.48 -16.78 19.21
CA PHE A 267 -16.33 -16.93 20.11
C PHE A 267 -16.12 -15.62 20.87
N TRP A 268 -16.21 -15.64 22.19
CA TRP A 268 -16.20 -14.45 23.05
C TRP A 268 -17.21 -13.36 22.61
N GLY A 269 -18.38 -13.77 22.14
CA GLY A 269 -19.42 -12.85 21.69
C GLY A 269 -19.23 -12.24 20.30
N HIS A 270 -18.20 -12.63 19.58
CA HIS A 270 -17.89 -12.14 18.23
C HIS A 270 -17.91 -13.26 17.19
N GLY A 271 -18.33 -12.89 15.97
CA GLY A 271 -18.38 -13.80 14.83
C GLY A 271 -17.04 -13.99 14.14
N LEU A 272 -17.02 -14.87 13.14
CA LEU A 272 -15.80 -15.22 12.40
C LEU A 272 -15.19 -14.02 11.67
N GLN A 273 -16.01 -13.17 11.01
CA GLN A 273 -15.50 -11.97 10.33
C GLN A 273 -14.72 -11.02 11.25
N TRP A 274 -15.18 -10.87 12.50
CA TRP A 274 -14.51 -10.01 13.48
C TRP A 274 -13.12 -10.53 13.84
N TRP A 275 -13.00 -11.83 14.10
CA TRP A 275 -11.73 -12.48 14.41
C TRP A 275 -10.79 -12.52 13.21
N ALA A 276 -11.32 -12.86 12.02
CA ALA A 276 -10.55 -12.86 10.79
C ALA A 276 -10.00 -11.47 10.48
N PHE A 277 -10.82 -10.40 10.66
CA PHE A 277 -10.38 -9.03 10.48
C PHE A 277 -9.19 -8.67 11.39
N ILE A 278 -9.28 -9.00 12.69
CA ILE A 278 -8.20 -8.70 13.65
C ILE A 278 -6.90 -9.43 13.27
N LEU A 279 -6.98 -10.72 12.97
CA LEU A 279 -5.80 -11.52 12.64
C LEU A 279 -5.14 -11.02 11.35
N LEU A 280 -5.94 -10.72 10.32
CA LEU A 280 -5.47 -10.14 9.06
C LEU A 280 -4.90 -8.73 9.28
N PHE A 281 -5.63 -7.88 10.02
CA PHE A 281 -5.20 -6.50 10.29
C PHE A 281 -3.88 -6.46 11.06
N ILE A 282 -3.67 -7.30 12.08
CA ILE A 282 -2.39 -7.39 12.81
C ILE A 282 -1.27 -7.81 11.84
N GLY A 283 -1.49 -8.83 11.01
CA GLY A 283 -0.52 -9.27 10.01
C GLY A 283 -0.11 -8.17 9.05
N PHE A 284 -1.08 -7.43 8.51
CA PHE A 284 -0.83 -6.30 7.62
C PHE A 284 -0.28 -5.07 8.35
N ALA A 285 -0.72 -4.77 9.57
CA ALA A 285 -0.26 -3.66 10.38
C ALA A 285 1.21 -3.79 10.83
N ILE A 286 1.71 -5.03 11.01
CA ILE A 286 3.14 -5.29 11.19
C ILE A 286 3.92 -4.83 9.95
N LYS A 287 3.44 -5.12 8.76
CA LYS A 287 4.11 -4.77 7.50
C LYS A 287 4.01 -3.26 7.20
N VAL A 288 2.85 -2.62 7.50
CA VAL A 288 2.62 -1.17 7.36
C VAL A 288 3.55 -0.32 8.23
N PRO A 289 4.14 -0.73 9.19
CA PRO A 289 4.58 -0.66 10.56
C PRO A 289 3.73 0.28 11.44
N ALA A 290 2.52 -0.14 11.74
CA ALA A 290 1.65 0.60 12.66
C ALA A 290 2.11 0.46 14.14
N VAL A 291 1.97 1.52 14.92
CA VAL A 291 2.26 1.48 16.37
C VAL A 291 1.22 0.60 17.10
N PRO A 292 1.63 -0.33 17.98
CA PRO A 292 2.97 -0.55 18.54
C PRO A 292 3.85 -1.55 17.77
N LEU A 293 3.41 -2.07 16.64
CA LEU A 293 4.04 -3.17 15.90
C LEU A 293 5.21 -2.72 14.97
N HIS A 294 5.65 -1.47 15.08
CA HIS A 294 6.58 -0.80 14.16
C HIS A 294 8.07 -0.98 14.48
N THR A 295 8.43 -1.50 15.65
CA THR A 295 9.80 -1.37 16.19
C THR A 295 10.87 -2.11 15.37
N TRP A 296 10.48 -3.04 14.51
CA TRP A 296 11.38 -3.73 13.59
C TRP A 296 11.91 -2.81 12.47
N LEU A 297 11.09 -1.84 12.04
CA LEU A 297 11.36 -1.03 10.86
C LEU A 297 12.60 -0.14 11.02
N PRO A 298 12.76 0.68 12.09
CA PRO A 298 13.96 1.50 12.26
C PRO A 298 15.24 0.67 12.32
N ASP A 299 15.23 -0.47 13.00
CA ASP A 299 16.40 -1.34 13.11
C ASP A 299 16.75 -1.97 11.75
N ALA A 300 15.75 -2.48 11.02
CA ALA A 300 15.95 -3.04 9.69
C ALA A 300 16.50 -2.00 8.70
N HIS A 301 15.94 -0.79 8.67
CA HIS A 301 16.39 0.27 7.76
C HIS A 301 17.79 0.78 8.06
N VAL A 302 18.11 0.96 9.34
CA VAL A 302 19.42 1.47 9.76
C VAL A 302 20.54 0.51 9.34
N GLU A 303 20.29 -0.78 9.48
CA GLU A 303 21.29 -1.80 9.16
C GLU A 303 21.30 -2.19 7.68
N ALA A 304 20.15 -2.26 7.00
CA ALA A 304 20.08 -2.68 5.60
C ALA A 304 20.95 -1.81 4.67
N PRO A 305 21.55 -2.39 3.61
CA PRO A 305 22.19 -1.59 2.55
C PRO A 305 21.21 -0.59 1.93
N THR A 306 21.72 0.53 1.44
CA THR A 306 20.90 1.61 0.86
C THR A 306 19.88 1.13 -0.18
N PRO A 307 20.23 0.33 -1.21
CA PRO A 307 19.26 -0.14 -2.19
C PRO A 307 18.13 -0.98 -1.58
N ILE A 308 18.47 -1.76 -0.55
CA ILE A 308 17.49 -2.59 0.16
C ILE A 308 16.57 -1.73 1.03
N SER A 309 17.09 -0.65 1.62
CA SER A 309 16.25 0.35 2.32
C SER A 309 15.31 1.06 1.35
N MET A 310 15.72 1.34 0.11
CA MET A 310 14.84 1.89 -0.93
C MET A 310 13.64 0.96 -1.22
N ILE A 311 13.89 -0.33 -1.41
CA ILE A 311 12.83 -1.34 -1.65
C ILE A 311 11.95 -1.52 -0.41
N LEU A 312 12.55 -1.64 0.76
CA LEU A 312 11.82 -1.84 2.02
C LEU A 312 10.84 -0.68 2.26
N ALA A 313 11.30 0.57 2.16
CA ALA A 313 10.45 1.75 2.33
C ALA A 313 9.55 2.00 1.12
N GLY A 314 10.06 1.82 -0.10
CA GLY A 314 9.34 2.13 -1.34
C GLY A 314 8.19 1.17 -1.64
N VAL A 315 8.35 -0.12 -1.33
CA VAL A 315 7.43 -1.18 -1.77
C VAL A 315 6.89 -2.01 -0.62
N LEU A 316 7.73 -2.61 0.24
CA LEU A 316 7.29 -3.62 1.21
C LEU A 316 6.21 -3.09 2.17
N LEU A 317 6.32 -1.84 2.61
CA LEU A 317 5.33 -1.24 3.50
C LEU A 317 3.94 -1.15 2.83
N LYS A 318 3.89 -0.95 1.51
CA LYS A 318 2.66 -0.80 0.73
C LYS A 318 1.88 -2.10 0.59
N MET A 319 2.57 -3.24 0.71
CA MET A 319 1.91 -4.54 0.70
C MET A 319 0.96 -4.69 1.89
N GLY A 320 1.32 -4.14 3.06
CA GLY A 320 0.40 -4.12 4.20
C GLY A 320 -0.83 -3.25 3.95
N GLY A 321 -0.67 -2.04 3.39
CA GLY A 321 -1.79 -1.19 2.99
C GLY A 321 -2.67 -1.84 1.91
N TYR A 322 -2.05 -2.48 0.92
CA TYR A 322 -2.75 -3.27 -0.10
C TYR A 322 -3.58 -4.40 0.52
N GLY A 323 -3.02 -5.15 1.49
CA GLY A 323 -3.75 -6.20 2.18
C GLY A 323 -4.96 -5.68 2.96
N ILE A 324 -4.84 -4.52 3.61
CA ILE A 324 -5.98 -3.92 4.32
C ILE A 324 -7.10 -3.55 3.35
N ILE A 325 -6.80 -2.85 2.25
CA ILE A 325 -7.82 -2.39 1.30
C ILE A 325 -8.38 -3.55 0.44
N ARG A 326 -7.56 -4.52 0.05
CA ARG A 326 -7.95 -5.63 -0.82
C ARG A 326 -8.68 -6.74 -0.09
N ILE A 327 -8.30 -7.02 1.14
CA ILE A 327 -8.66 -8.23 1.87
C ILE A 327 -9.48 -7.92 3.10
N CYS A 328 -8.97 -7.10 4.04
CA CYS A 328 -9.62 -6.92 5.34
C CYS A 328 -11.05 -6.39 5.21
N TYR A 329 -11.21 -5.23 4.59
CA TYR A 329 -12.53 -4.58 4.50
C TYR A 329 -13.50 -5.31 3.58
N PRO A 330 -13.13 -5.72 2.35
CA PRO A 330 -14.08 -6.36 1.45
C PRO A 330 -14.53 -7.75 1.89
N ILE A 331 -13.67 -8.54 2.54
CA ILE A 331 -14.01 -9.90 3.00
C ILE A 331 -14.67 -9.88 4.37
N CYS A 332 -14.24 -8.98 5.26
CA CYS A 332 -14.69 -8.93 6.66
C CYS A 332 -15.33 -7.57 6.98
N PRO A 333 -16.42 -7.15 6.28
CA PRO A 333 -17.02 -5.83 6.48
C PRO A 333 -17.53 -5.61 7.91
N GLN A 334 -18.07 -6.65 8.57
CA GLN A 334 -18.52 -6.55 9.97
C GLN A 334 -17.35 -6.20 10.91
N GLY A 335 -16.19 -6.88 10.74
CA GLY A 335 -15.00 -6.58 11.54
C GLY A 335 -14.49 -5.17 11.32
N GLY A 336 -14.48 -4.71 10.06
CA GLY A 336 -14.11 -3.35 9.70
C GLY A 336 -15.02 -2.28 10.33
N TYR A 337 -16.34 -2.53 10.33
CA TYR A 337 -17.32 -1.64 10.95
C TYR A 337 -17.13 -1.54 12.46
N ASP A 338 -17.01 -2.68 13.13
CA ASP A 338 -16.91 -2.75 14.60
C ASP A 338 -15.60 -2.14 15.11
N LEU A 339 -14.51 -2.30 14.34
CA LEU A 339 -13.16 -1.89 14.74
C LEU A 339 -12.69 -0.57 14.12
N MET A 340 -13.57 0.19 13.43
CA MET A 340 -13.19 1.43 12.75
C MET A 340 -12.44 2.42 13.65
N TRP A 341 -12.89 2.58 14.91
CA TRP A 341 -12.25 3.48 15.87
C TRP A 341 -10.86 2.99 16.30
N VAL A 342 -10.68 1.67 16.40
CA VAL A 342 -9.39 1.06 16.71
C VAL A 342 -8.41 1.32 15.56
N VAL A 343 -8.83 1.08 14.32
CA VAL A 343 -8.00 1.30 13.13
C VAL A 343 -7.63 2.79 12.99
N CYS A 344 -8.61 3.69 13.12
CA CYS A 344 -8.37 5.14 13.10
C CYS A 344 -7.42 5.56 14.23
N GLY A 345 -7.62 5.05 15.44
CA GLY A 345 -6.75 5.32 16.59
C GLY A 345 -5.31 4.88 16.36
N VAL A 346 -5.12 3.66 15.84
CA VAL A 346 -3.79 3.14 15.46
C VAL A 346 -3.13 4.03 14.41
N GLY A 347 -3.88 4.51 13.41
CA GLY A 347 -3.38 5.44 12.40
C GLY A 347 -2.88 6.75 13.01
N VAL A 348 -3.72 7.42 13.80
CA VAL A 348 -3.36 8.72 14.44
C VAL A 348 -2.19 8.57 15.42
N VAL A 349 -2.20 7.53 16.25
CA VAL A 349 -1.09 7.26 17.18
C VAL A 349 0.21 7.01 16.40
N SER A 350 0.16 6.26 15.30
CA SER A 350 1.33 6.02 14.44
C SER A 350 1.88 7.31 13.84
N MET A 351 1.00 8.20 13.37
CA MET A 351 1.41 9.50 12.82
C MET A 351 2.12 10.36 13.87
N ILE A 352 1.49 10.56 15.02
CA ILE A 352 2.01 11.44 16.08
C ILE A 352 3.31 10.86 16.67
N TYR A 353 3.29 9.58 17.05
CA TYR A 353 4.46 8.90 17.61
C TYR A 353 5.61 8.88 16.62
N GLY A 354 5.35 8.50 15.36
CA GLY A 354 6.37 8.46 14.30
C GLY A 354 7.03 9.82 14.08
N ALA A 355 6.26 10.90 14.05
CA ALA A 355 6.78 12.26 13.88
C ALA A 355 7.65 12.71 15.06
N PHE A 356 7.22 12.51 16.31
CA PHE A 356 8.05 12.82 17.49
C PHE A 356 9.30 11.94 17.57
N ALA A 357 9.17 10.65 17.25
CA ALA A 357 10.31 9.74 17.24
C ALA A 357 11.32 10.14 16.15
N ALA A 358 10.88 10.57 14.95
CA ALA A 358 11.74 11.09 13.91
C ALA A 358 12.49 12.36 14.35
N MET A 359 11.78 13.29 15.00
CA MET A 359 12.35 14.53 15.53
C MET A 359 13.45 14.29 16.58
N ALA A 360 13.32 13.22 17.36
CA ALA A 360 14.27 12.87 18.41
C ALA A 360 15.55 12.14 17.91
N GLN A 361 15.66 11.84 16.59
CA GLN A 361 16.78 11.06 16.08
C GLN A 361 18.02 11.90 15.82
N ASN A 362 19.18 11.32 16.07
CA ASN A 362 20.50 11.83 15.69
C ASN A 362 21.11 11.03 14.52
N ASP A 363 20.57 9.87 14.18
CA ASP A 363 20.96 9.07 13.01
C ASP A 363 20.07 9.45 11.83
N PHE A 364 20.67 9.90 10.73
CA PHE A 364 19.94 10.38 9.56
C PHE A 364 19.04 9.30 8.93
N LYS A 365 19.53 8.07 8.83
CA LYS A 365 18.78 6.95 8.28
C LYS A 365 17.62 6.55 9.19
N ARG A 366 17.80 6.67 10.50
CA ARG A 366 16.79 6.36 11.52
C ARG A 366 15.67 7.42 11.54
N LEU A 367 16.03 8.70 11.32
CA LEU A 367 15.04 9.78 11.14
C LEU A 367 14.11 9.45 9.96
N VAL A 368 14.65 9.09 8.80
CA VAL A 368 13.85 8.72 7.61
C VAL A 368 13.00 7.47 7.88
N ALA A 369 13.50 6.50 8.65
CA ALA A 369 12.72 5.32 9.02
C ALA A 369 11.50 5.66 9.88
N TYR A 370 11.65 6.53 10.90
CA TYR A 370 10.52 6.96 11.72
C TYR A 370 9.56 7.88 10.97
N SER A 371 10.05 8.68 10.02
CA SER A 371 9.16 9.44 9.13
C SER A 371 8.23 8.51 8.34
N SER A 372 8.73 7.33 7.92
CA SER A 372 7.90 6.31 7.26
C SER A 372 6.79 5.77 8.17
N VAL A 373 7.06 5.58 9.47
CA VAL A 373 6.01 5.20 10.45
C VAL A 373 4.91 6.25 10.50
N SER A 374 5.28 7.54 10.51
CA SER A 374 4.33 8.65 10.50
C SER A 374 3.50 8.68 9.21
N HIS A 375 4.13 8.66 8.04
CA HIS A 375 3.42 8.72 6.75
C HIS A 375 2.52 7.51 6.49
N MET A 376 2.94 6.31 6.89
CA MET A 376 2.10 5.12 6.79
C MET A 376 0.93 5.14 7.80
N GLY A 377 1.01 5.93 8.86
CA GLY A 377 -0.12 6.22 9.74
C GLY A 377 -1.27 6.92 9.01
N TYR A 378 -0.99 7.83 8.05
CA TYR A 378 -2.02 8.41 7.16
C TYR A 378 -2.72 7.34 6.33
N VAL A 379 -1.98 6.34 5.83
CA VAL A 379 -2.56 5.23 5.07
C VAL A 379 -3.54 4.45 5.95
N VAL A 380 -3.14 4.06 7.16
CA VAL A 380 -4.00 3.32 8.10
C VAL A 380 -5.24 4.14 8.46
N LEU A 381 -5.09 5.43 8.74
CA LEU A 381 -6.21 6.31 9.07
C LEU A 381 -7.17 6.47 7.90
N GLY A 382 -6.66 6.72 6.68
CA GLY A 382 -7.49 6.88 5.48
C GLY A 382 -8.28 5.62 5.13
N LEU A 383 -7.73 4.43 5.42
CA LEU A 383 -8.45 3.15 5.29
C LEU A 383 -9.43 2.92 6.44
N GLY A 384 -9.15 3.43 7.64
CA GLY A 384 -9.98 3.25 8.83
C GLY A 384 -11.26 4.09 8.85
N VAL A 385 -11.38 5.13 8.03
CA VAL A 385 -12.54 6.06 8.00
C VAL A 385 -13.77 5.45 7.33
N TRP A 386 -13.82 4.14 7.21
CA TRP A 386 -14.95 3.45 6.61
C TRP A 386 -16.26 3.73 7.34
N SER A 387 -17.35 3.84 6.58
CA SER A 387 -18.68 4.14 7.07
C SER A 387 -18.75 5.42 7.92
N ALA A 388 -17.89 6.40 7.63
CA ALA A 388 -17.88 7.67 8.32
C ALA A 388 -19.29 8.28 8.32
N ARG A 389 -19.86 8.42 9.51
CA ARG A 389 -21.14 9.10 9.71
C ARG A 389 -20.89 10.59 9.69
N ASP A 390 -21.52 11.30 8.77
CA ASP A 390 -21.73 12.74 8.98
C ASP A 390 -22.90 12.94 9.95
N PHE A 391 -23.19 14.19 10.33
CA PHE A 391 -24.29 14.51 11.21
C PHE A 391 -25.68 14.19 10.63
N ASN A 392 -25.77 13.85 9.34
CA ASN A 392 -26.98 13.56 8.58
C ASN A 392 -27.07 12.07 8.16
N GLY A 393 -26.12 11.21 8.54
CA GLY A 393 -26.08 9.80 8.19
C GLY A 393 -24.79 9.34 7.55
N TYR A 394 -24.83 8.23 6.80
CA TYR A 394 -23.68 7.69 6.10
C TYR A 394 -23.35 8.52 4.86
N ASN A 395 -22.06 8.82 4.67
CA ASN A 395 -21.59 9.53 3.50
C ASN A 395 -20.35 8.83 2.90
N ALA A 396 -20.58 7.99 1.90
CA ALA A 396 -19.55 7.24 1.19
C ALA A 396 -18.49 8.12 0.51
N TYR A 397 -18.81 9.37 0.18
CA TYR A 397 -17.86 10.31 -0.42
C TYR A 397 -16.61 10.53 0.45
N TYR A 398 -16.78 10.69 1.77
CA TYR A 398 -15.64 10.90 2.67
C TYR A 398 -14.81 9.62 2.81
N TRP A 399 -15.44 8.46 2.76
CA TRP A 399 -14.71 7.21 2.75
C TRP A 399 -13.95 7.04 1.43
N GLU A 400 -14.55 7.33 0.29
CA GLU A 400 -13.88 7.34 -1.01
C GLU A 400 -12.66 8.26 -1.01
N LEU A 401 -12.76 9.48 -0.42
CA LEU A 401 -11.61 10.38 -0.24
C LEU A 401 -10.51 9.74 0.62
N GLY A 402 -10.87 9.06 1.71
CA GLY A 402 -9.92 8.39 2.59
C GLY A 402 -9.13 7.30 1.90
N ILE A 403 -9.81 6.42 1.17
CA ILE A 403 -9.18 5.32 0.44
C ILE A 403 -8.33 5.85 -0.71
N ASN A 404 -8.85 6.81 -1.50
CA ASN A 404 -8.07 7.45 -2.57
C ASN A 404 -6.83 8.15 -2.02
N GLY A 405 -6.95 8.84 -0.88
CA GLY A 405 -5.84 9.47 -0.18
C GLY A 405 -4.81 8.45 0.31
N ALA A 406 -5.26 7.36 0.94
CA ALA A 406 -4.39 6.28 1.42
C ALA A 406 -3.63 5.61 0.27
N MET A 407 -4.31 5.29 -0.84
CA MET A 407 -3.68 4.71 -2.03
C MET A 407 -2.66 5.67 -2.65
N PHE A 408 -3.04 6.94 -2.80
CA PHE A 408 -2.11 7.94 -3.33
C PHE A 408 -0.91 8.14 -2.40
N GLN A 409 -1.12 8.15 -1.08
CA GLN A 409 -0.05 8.26 -0.09
C GLN A 409 0.91 7.08 -0.15
N MET A 410 0.43 5.87 -0.44
CA MET A 410 1.31 4.72 -0.68
C MET A 410 2.26 4.97 -1.86
N ILE A 411 1.77 5.49 -2.98
CA ILE A 411 2.60 5.80 -4.15
C ILE A 411 3.55 6.98 -3.86
N ALA A 412 3.03 8.07 -3.31
CA ALA A 412 3.80 9.27 -2.97
C ALA A 412 4.93 8.97 -1.98
N HIS A 413 4.61 8.26 -0.89
CA HIS A 413 5.59 7.80 0.09
C HIS A 413 6.57 6.79 -0.54
N GLY A 414 6.13 5.95 -1.49
CA GLY A 414 7.00 5.04 -2.23
C GLY A 414 8.13 5.77 -2.94
N ILE A 415 7.81 6.85 -3.61
CA ILE A 415 8.78 7.68 -4.35
C ILE A 415 9.64 8.51 -3.38
N SER A 416 9.02 9.26 -2.47
CA SER A 416 9.74 10.16 -1.57
C SER A 416 10.65 9.42 -0.59
N SER A 417 10.18 8.31 0.01
CA SER A 417 10.98 7.54 0.97
C SER A 417 12.13 6.78 0.30
N ALA A 418 11.90 6.16 -0.86
CA ALA A 418 12.98 5.56 -1.63
C ALA A 418 14.05 6.60 -1.99
N GLY A 419 13.62 7.81 -2.36
CA GLY A 419 14.51 8.94 -2.64
C GLY A 419 15.28 9.41 -1.40
N MET A 420 14.60 9.58 -0.27
CA MET A 420 15.28 9.97 0.98
C MET A 420 16.32 8.95 1.42
N PHE A 421 15.99 7.64 1.40
CA PHE A 421 16.97 6.61 1.72
C PHE A 421 18.13 6.55 0.74
N PHE A 422 17.85 6.71 -0.56
CA PHE A 422 18.89 6.80 -1.58
C PHE A 422 19.87 7.94 -1.30
N LEU A 423 19.36 9.15 -1.04
CA LEU A 423 20.18 10.34 -0.78
C LEU A 423 21.00 10.20 0.51
N VAL A 424 20.41 9.65 1.57
CA VAL A 424 21.18 9.32 2.79
C VAL A 424 22.31 8.34 2.47
N GLY A 425 22.07 7.36 1.59
CA GLY A 425 23.08 6.41 1.17
C GLY A 425 24.20 7.03 0.37
N VAL A 426 23.91 7.96 -0.55
CA VAL A 426 24.91 8.66 -1.36
C VAL A 426 25.96 9.39 -0.49
N VAL A 427 25.50 10.05 0.58
CA VAL A 427 26.41 10.71 1.53
C VAL A 427 27.13 9.67 2.39
N TYR A 428 26.40 8.67 2.90
CA TYR A 428 26.99 7.61 3.72
C TYR A 428 28.14 6.86 3.03
N ASP A 429 27.99 6.56 1.73
CA ASP A 429 29.04 5.89 0.94
C ASP A 429 30.34 6.72 0.85
N ARG A 430 30.29 8.05 1.12
CA ARG A 430 31.42 8.96 1.11
C ARG A 430 32.03 9.16 2.50
N VAL A 431 31.19 9.48 3.49
CA VAL A 431 31.66 9.88 4.83
C VAL A 431 31.62 8.78 5.87
N HIS A 432 30.97 7.65 5.58
CA HIS A 432 30.85 6.45 6.41
C HIS A 432 30.25 6.69 7.82
N HIS A 433 29.56 7.82 8.04
CA HIS A 433 28.77 8.07 9.25
C HIS A 433 27.38 8.62 8.92
N ARG A 434 26.47 8.63 9.92
CA ARG A 434 25.08 9.08 9.77
C ARG A 434 24.65 10.05 10.87
N ASN A 435 25.58 10.52 11.67
CA ASN A 435 25.30 11.42 12.77
C ASN A 435 24.92 12.82 12.24
N LEU A 436 23.66 13.21 12.46
CA LEU A 436 23.14 14.50 12.01
C LEU A 436 23.87 15.70 12.60
N ASN A 437 24.50 15.58 13.77
CA ASN A 437 25.24 16.66 14.44
C ASN A 437 26.62 16.91 13.81
N GLU A 438 27.12 15.97 13.04
CA GLU A 438 28.43 16.04 12.40
C GLU A 438 28.34 16.49 10.94
N PHE A 439 27.12 16.61 10.37
CA PHE A 439 26.89 17.14 9.04
C PHE A 439 26.81 18.68 9.05
N GLY A 440 26.86 19.27 7.85
CA GLY A 440 26.65 20.71 7.60
C GLY A 440 27.04 21.08 6.18
N GLY A 441 26.40 22.11 5.62
CA GLY A 441 26.82 22.81 4.42
C GLY A 441 27.16 21.98 3.17
N LEU A 442 26.52 20.80 2.99
CA LEU A 442 26.78 19.97 1.81
C LEU A 442 26.49 20.69 0.48
N PHE A 443 25.68 21.77 0.53
CA PHE A 443 25.38 22.59 -0.65
C PHE A 443 26.65 23.13 -1.33
N GLY A 444 27.64 23.56 -0.55
CA GLY A 444 28.90 24.10 -1.10
C GLY A 444 29.72 23.06 -1.88
N LYS A 445 29.72 21.81 -1.44
CA LYS A 445 30.52 20.72 -2.05
C LYS A 445 29.73 19.90 -3.09
N MET A 446 28.43 19.78 -2.91
CA MET A 446 27.55 18.92 -3.74
C MET A 446 26.25 19.65 -4.14
N PRO A 447 26.31 20.77 -4.92
CA PRO A 447 25.12 21.62 -5.15
C PRO A 447 23.99 20.91 -5.88
N TYR A 448 24.27 20.13 -6.92
CA TYR A 448 23.24 19.39 -7.66
C TYR A 448 22.57 18.30 -6.80
N TYR A 449 23.36 17.54 -6.08
CA TYR A 449 22.88 16.57 -5.11
C TYR A 449 21.97 17.23 -4.05
N THR A 450 22.39 18.37 -3.51
CA THR A 450 21.62 19.10 -2.48
C THR A 450 20.29 19.62 -3.03
N ALA A 451 20.26 20.12 -4.27
CA ALA A 451 19.02 20.55 -4.91
C ALA A 451 18.02 19.40 -5.05
N MET A 452 18.46 18.23 -5.51
CA MET A 452 17.63 17.01 -5.55
C MET A 452 17.17 16.60 -4.16
N ALA A 453 18.07 16.65 -3.17
CA ALA A 453 17.78 16.24 -1.81
C ALA A 453 16.70 17.13 -1.18
N ILE A 454 16.82 18.43 -1.28
CA ILE A 454 15.81 19.36 -0.77
C ILE A 454 14.45 19.10 -1.43
N GLY A 455 14.41 18.91 -2.76
CA GLY A 455 13.16 18.60 -3.46
C GLY A 455 12.50 17.31 -2.99
N ILE A 456 13.27 16.23 -2.80
CA ILE A 456 12.76 14.93 -2.33
C ILE A 456 12.34 14.99 -0.86
N PHE A 457 13.10 15.66 0.01
CA PHE A 457 12.71 15.86 1.41
C PHE A 457 11.44 16.72 1.53
N PHE A 458 11.27 17.72 0.66
CA PHE A 458 10.04 18.52 0.60
C PHE A 458 8.85 17.72 0.04
N ALA A 459 9.07 16.73 -0.82
CA ALA A 459 8.04 15.78 -1.19
C ALA A 459 7.59 14.93 0.01
N GLY A 460 8.54 14.52 0.86
CA GLY A 460 8.26 13.86 2.13
C GLY A 460 7.63 14.78 3.20
N LEU A 461 7.83 16.09 3.10
CA LEU A 461 7.20 17.08 3.98
C LEU A 461 5.72 17.29 3.67
N GLY A 462 5.26 16.92 2.46
CA GLY A 462 3.91 17.23 2.02
C GLY A 462 3.76 18.66 1.50
N LEU A 463 4.79 19.23 0.87
CA LEU A 463 4.71 20.57 0.28
C LEU A 463 3.73 20.58 -0.90
N PRO A 464 2.78 21.55 -0.97
CA PRO A 464 1.90 21.71 -2.13
C PRO A 464 2.68 21.79 -3.45
N GLY A 465 2.22 21.04 -4.47
CA GLY A 465 2.92 20.87 -5.75
C GLY A 465 3.84 19.64 -5.80
N LEU A 466 4.01 18.92 -4.68
CA LEU A 466 4.73 17.65 -4.60
C LEU A 466 3.78 16.52 -4.17
N CYS A 467 4.13 15.28 -4.50
CA CYS A 467 3.22 14.15 -4.39
C CYS A 467 2.72 13.88 -2.95
N GLY A 468 3.53 14.11 -1.91
CA GLY A 468 3.13 13.86 -0.51
C GLY A 468 1.91 14.64 -0.07
N PHE A 469 1.76 15.89 -0.52
CA PHE A 469 0.65 16.76 -0.16
C PHE A 469 -0.73 16.17 -0.53
N ILE A 470 -0.85 15.58 -1.72
CA ILE A 470 -2.14 15.09 -2.25
C ILE A 470 -2.71 13.98 -1.36
N GLY A 471 -1.89 12.98 -1.01
CA GLY A 471 -2.32 11.87 -0.16
C GLY A 471 -2.74 12.35 1.23
N GLU A 472 -1.95 13.21 1.85
CA GLU A 472 -2.19 13.72 3.20
C GLU A 472 -3.46 14.59 3.27
N VAL A 473 -3.64 15.51 2.33
CA VAL A 473 -4.82 16.40 2.34
C VAL A 473 -6.12 15.62 2.12
N LEU A 474 -6.13 14.61 1.23
CA LEU A 474 -7.30 13.78 1.01
C LEU A 474 -7.69 13.00 2.28
N VAL A 475 -6.70 12.46 3.01
CA VAL A 475 -6.95 11.78 4.29
C VAL A 475 -7.47 12.75 5.34
N VAL A 476 -6.88 13.94 5.50
CA VAL A 476 -7.38 14.96 6.44
C VAL A 476 -8.84 15.32 6.14
N LEU A 477 -9.18 15.55 4.87
CA LEU A 477 -10.53 15.87 4.43
C LEU A 477 -11.52 14.72 4.71
N SER A 478 -11.09 13.47 4.51
CA SER A 478 -11.93 12.30 4.78
C SER A 478 -12.30 12.16 6.25
N VAL A 479 -11.35 12.45 7.14
CA VAL A 479 -11.52 12.33 8.61
C VAL A 479 -12.36 13.47 9.19
N TRP A 480 -12.46 14.61 8.50
CA TRP A 480 -13.15 15.80 9.00
C TRP A 480 -14.60 15.55 9.43
N LYS A 481 -15.35 14.78 8.66
CA LYS A 481 -16.74 14.44 8.98
C LYS A 481 -16.88 13.24 9.93
N PHE A 482 -15.86 12.39 9.99
CA PHE A 482 -15.84 11.28 10.93
C PHE A 482 -15.57 11.74 12.36
N SER A 483 -14.53 12.57 12.56
CA SER A 483 -14.17 13.12 13.87
C SER A 483 -13.34 14.40 13.72
N TYR A 484 -13.86 15.53 14.19
CA TYR A 484 -13.11 16.78 14.21
C TYR A 484 -11.80 16.68 15.02
N LEU A 485 -11.83 15.95 16.14
CA LEU A 485 -10.63 15.74 16.96
C LEU A 485 -9.54 15.02 16.17
N LEU A 486 -9.87 13.91 15.51
CA LEU A 486 -8.90 13.17 14.72
C LEU A 486 -8.41 14.01 13.52
N ALA A 487 -9.28 14.78 12.88
CA ALA A 487 -8.90 15.65 11.77
C ALA A 487 -7.93 16.76 12.21
N VAL A 488 -8.17 17.39 13.35
CA VAL A 488 -7.26 18.41 13.91
C VAL A 488 -5.92 17.78 14.29
N LEU A 489 -5.92 16.62 14.94
CA LEU A 489 -4.70 15.89 15.28
C LEU A 489 -3.91 15.50 14.01
N THR A 490 -4.60 15.01 12.97
CA THR A 490 -3.99 14.64 11.69
C THR A 490 -3.38 15.86 11.00
N ALA A 491 -4.08 16.98 10.96
CA ALA A 491 -3.57 18.23 10.40
C ALA A 491 -2.36 18.77 11.20
N ALA A 492 -2.37 18.63 12.52
CA ALA A 492 -1.24 19.04 13.36
C ALA A 492 0.04 18.24 13.11
N VAL A 493 -0.09 16.98 12.67
CA VAL A 493 1.09 16.15 12.31
C VAL A 493 1.87 16.76 11.14
N VAL A 494 1.21 17.48 10.21
CA VAL A 494 1.91 18.18 9.11
C VAL A 494 2.94 19.18 9.66
N ILE A 495 2.61 19.87 10.76
CA ILE A 495 3.53 20.82 11.43
C ILE A 495 4.73 20.05 12.02
N LEU A 496 4.48 18.89 12.64
CA LEU A 496 5.55 18.04 13.18
C LEU A 496 6.45 17.49 12.07
N THR A 497 5.85 17.08 10.94
CA THR A 497 6.58 16.64 9.75
C THR A 497 7.47 17.76 9.22
N ALA A 498 6.93 18.98 9.09
CA ALA A 498 7.70 20.15 8.69
C ALA A 498 8.87 20.40 9.65
N ALA A 499 8.65 20.29 10.95
CA ALA A 499 9.69 20.53 11.95
C ALA A 499 10.89 19.58 11.78
N TYR A 500 10.70 18.25 11.70
CA TYR A 500 11.84 17.34 11.59
C TYR A 500 12.48 17.34 10.19
N ILE A 501 11.71 17.54 9.11
CA ILE A 501 12.26 17.60 7.75
C ILE A 501 13.09 18.87 7.56
N LEU A 502 12.56 20.05 7.90
CA LEU A 502 13.29 21.30 7.77
C LEU A 502 14.55 21.33 8.65
N TRP A 503 14.43 20.75 9.86
CA TRP A 503 15.58 20.63 10.75
C TRP A 503 16.66 19.69 10.17
N ALA A 504 16.28 18.58 9.58
CA ALA A 504 17.23 17.70 8.88
C ALA A 504 17.88 18.41 7.68
N VAL A 505 17.10 19.11 6.87
CA VAL A 505 17.60 19.87 5.71
C VAL A 505 18.59 20.94 6.15
N GLN A 506 18.27 21.71 7.20
CA GLN A 506 19.15 22.75 7.73
C GLN A 506 20.47 22.17 8.24
N ARG A 507 20.41 21.05 8.97
CA ARG A 507 21.61 20.45 9.60
C ARG A 507 22.53 19.77 8.61
N VAL A 508 21.99 19.13 7.57
CA VAL A 508 22.77 18.32 6.64
C VAL A 508 23.20 19.13 5.42
N TYR A 509 22.29 19.86 4.81
CA TYR A 509 22.52 20.46 3.49
C TYR A 509 22.91 21.93 3.56
N LEU A 510 22.42 22.65 4.56
CA LEU A 510 22.61 24.09 4.72
C LEU A 510 23.51 24.38 5.94
N GLY A 511 23.84 25.64 6.17
CA GLY A 511 24.65 26.07 7.30
C GLY A 511 26.15 26.10 7.00
N ALA A 512 26.96 25.94 8.05
CA ALA A 512 28.44 25.98 7.92
C ALA A 512 28.94 24.81 7.10
N GLU A 513 30.02 25.03 6.36
CA GLU A 513 30.65 24.00 5.53
C GLU A 513 31.04 22.77 6.37
N TYR A 514 30.83 21.58 5.81
CA TYR A 514 31.22 20.33 6.43
C TYR A 514 32.73 20.25 6.67
N LYS A 515 33.11 20.00 7.93
CA LYS A 515 34.49 19.82 8.36
C LYS A 515 34.63 18.56 9.24
N GLY A 516 33.77 17.59 9.01
CA GLY A 516 33.72 16.33 9.77
C GLY A 516 34.70 15.28 9.21
N PRO A 517 34.60 14.04 9.74
CA PRO A 517 35.42 12.92 9.26
C PRO A 517 35.26 12.71 7.75
N HIS A 518 36.37 12.41 7.07
CA HIS A 518 36.40 12.13 5.63
C HIS A 518 35.88 13.28 4.72
N GLU A 519 36.12 14.54 5.12
CA GLU A 519 35.75 15.71 4.35
C GLU A 519 36.31 15.69 2.91
N ASP A 520 37.50 15.18 2.73
CA ASP A 520 38.23 15.01 1.46
C ASP A 520 37.55 13.97 0.54
N HIS A 521 36.75 13.06 1.06
CA HIS A 521 35.98 12.08 0.29
C HIS A 521 34.65 12.63 -0.24
N LEU A 522 34.18 13.80 0.17
CA LEU A 522 32.96 14.44 -0.33
C LEU A 522 33.13 14.92 -1.77
N THR A 523 33.10 13.97 -2.70
CA THR A 523 33.10 14.24 -4.14
C THR A 523 31.67 14.53 -4.63
N PRO A 524 31.51 15.37 -5.68
CA PRO A 524 30.19 15.56 -6.32
C PRO A 524 29.53 14.26 -6.71
N SER A 525 28.20 14.27 -6.78
CA SER A 525 27.42 13.10 -7.20
C SER A 525 27.74 12.72 -8.65
N ASN A 526 27.85 11.42 -8.90
CA ASN A 526 28.13 10.88 -10.22
C ASN A 526 26.87 10.82 -11.10
N PHE A 527 27.05 10.54 -12.41
CA PHE A 527 25.93 10.50 -13.37
C PHE A 527 24.81 9.52 -12.98
N ARG A 528 25.16 8.33 -12.49
CA ARG A 528 24.19 7.30 -12.05
C ARG A 528 23.37 7.80 -10.85
N GLU A 529 24.02 8.40 -9.86
CA GLU A 529 23.36 8.97 -8.67
C GLU A 529 22.43 10.11 -9.07
N ASN A 530 22.88 10.97 -9.97
CA ASN A 530 22.08 12.08 -10.49
C ASN A 530 20.86 11.58 -11.26
N LEU A 531 21.00 10.54 -12.08
CA LEU A 531 19.91 9.96 -12.85
C LEU A 531 18.82 9.38 -11.92
N ILE A 532 19.22 8.61 -10.90
CA ILE A 532 18.29 8.01 -9.93
C ILE A 532 17.57 9.09 -9.13
N GLY A 533 18.30 10.05 -8.57
CA GLY A 533 17.72 11.14 -7.79
C GLY A 533 16.79 12.03 -8.60
N THR A 534 17.19 12.37 -9.85
CA THR A 534 16.37 13.17 -10.76
C THR A 534 15.09 12.43 -11.17
N ALA A 535 15.16 11.14 -11.46
CA ALA A 535 13.98 10.34 -11.79
C ALA A 535 12.97 10.33 -10.64
N LEU A 536 13.42 10.13 -9.40
CA LEU A 536 12.54 10.16 -8.21
C LEU A 536 11.94 11.55 -7.99
N LEU A 537 12.74 12.61 -8.11
CA LEU A 537 12.25 13.98 -7.99
C LEU A 537 11.27 14.35 -9.10
N PHE A 538 11.55 13.93 -10.34
CA PHE A 538 10.64 14.15 -11.47
C PHE A 538 9.25 13.58 -11.22
N PHE A 539 9.15 12.31 -10.79
CA PHE A 539 7.85 11.71 -10.49
C PHE A 539 7.20 12.31 -9.24
N ALA A 540 7.98 12.74 -8.24
CA ALA A 540 7.45 13.46 -7.08
C ALA A 540 6.77 14.79 -7.47
N ILE A 541 7.35 15.53 -8.41
CA ILE A 541 6.78 16.76 -8.97
C ILE A 541 5.59 16.43 -9.90
N LEU A 542 5.76 15.48 -10.80
CA LEU A 542 4.74 15.12 -11.79
C LEU A 542 3.42 14.73 -11.12
N PHE A 543 3.47 13.84 -10.13
CA PHE A 543 2.27 13.38 -9.43
C PHE A 543 1.71 14.43 -8.44
N GLY A 544 2.55 15.35 -7.97
CA GLY A 544 2.09 16.47 -7.13
C GLY A 544 1.32 17.53 -7.92
N ILE A 545 1.75 17.81 -9.16
CA ILE A 545 1.11 18.80 -10.02
C ILE A 545 -0.06 18.19 -10.80
N PHE A 546 0.09 16.93 -11.27
CA PHE A 546 -0.87 16.25 -12.12
C PHE A 546 -1.35 14.92 -11.52
N PRO A 547 -2.09 14.93 -10.40
CA PRO A 547 -2.51 13.70 -9.73
C PRO A 547 -3.56 12.89 -10.53
N TYR A 548 -4.37 13.53 -11.38
CA TYR A 548 -5.41 12.90 -12.19
C TYR A 548 -4.98 12.64 -13.64
N ARG A 549 -4.60 13.68 -14.37
CA ARG A 549 -4.21 13.59 -15.79
C ARG A 549 -3.14 14.62 -16.12
N ILE A 550 -2.28 14.27 -17.07
CA ILE A 550 -1.27 15.19 -17.62
C ILE A 550 -1.95 16.00 -18.73
N PRO A 551 -2.11 17.34 -18.55
CA PRO A 551 -2.75 18.20 -19.55
C PRO A 551 -2.01 18.16 -20.88
N GLY A 552 -2.76 18.24 -21.99
CA GLY A 552 -2.20 18.24 -23.33
C GLY A 552 -1.81 16.86 -23.89
N LEU A 553 -1.44 15.90 -23.02
CA LEU A 553 -1.13 14.53 -23.42
C LEU A 553 -2.30 13.56 -23.20
N GLY A 554 -3.28 13.93 -22.36
CA GLY A 554 -4.42 13.07 -22.03
C GLY A 554 -4.03 11.79 -21.26
N ILE A 555 -2.78 11.68 -20.80
CA ILE A 555 -2.26 10.50 -20.09
C ILE A 555 -2.84 10.48 -18.68
N PRO A 556 -3.50 9.38 -18.26
CA PRO A 556 -3.98 9.21 -16.89
C PRO A 556 -2.83 9.21 -15.89
N SER A 557 -3.08 9.71 -14.67
CA SER A 557 -2.15 9.67 -13.55
C SER A 557 -2.73 8.81 -12.42
N VAL A 558 -2.08 8.78 -11.26
CA VAL A 558 -2.35 7.82 -10.18
C VAL A 558 -3.83 7.79 -9.76
N LEU A 559 -4.43 8.95 -9.47
CA LEU A 559 -5.83 9.02 -9.03
C LEU A 559 -6.84 8.57 -10.10
N GLU A 560 -6.55 8.79 -11.38
CA GLU A 560 -7.43 8.35 -12.46
C GLU A 560 -7.44 6.82 -12.61
N TYR A 561 -6.30 6.17 -12.44
CA TYR A 561 -6.21 4.70 -12.51
C TYR A 561 -6.98 4.02 -11.38
N GLN A 562 -6.93 4.56 -10.15
CA GLN A 562 -7.54 3.92 -8.98
C GLN A 562 -9.02 4.24 -8.80
N LYS A 563 -9.52 5.35 -9.38
CA LYS A 563 -10.83 5.94 -9.13
C LYS A 563 -11.99 4.97 -9.29
N ALA A 564 -12.09 4.30 -10.45
CA ALA A 564 -13.24 3.46 -10.76
C ALA A 564 -13.35 2.26 -9.80
N THR A 565 -12.23 1.58 -9.53
CA THR A 565 -12.17 0.42 -8.63
C THR A 565 -12.50 0.82 -7.18
N ILE A 566 -11.94 1.93 -6.69
CA ILE A 566 -12.21 2.42 -5.33
C ILE A 566 -13.68 2.85 -5.21
N HIS A 567 -14.21 3.58 -6.19
CA HIS A 567 -15.61 4.00 -6.19
C HIS A 567 -16.56 2.79 -6.09
N GLN A 568 -16.33 1.74 -6.89
CA GLN A 568 -17.14 0.53 -6.85
C GLN A 568 -17.04 -0.18 -5.49
N GLN A 569 -15.82 -0.37 -4.98
CA GLN A 569 -15.61 -1.01 -3.67
C GLN A 569 -16.30 -0.24 -2.55
N VAL A 570 -16.25 1.09 -2.57
CA VAL A 570 -16.94 1.94 -1.59
C VAL A 570 -18.45 1.81 -1.71
N ALA A 571 -18.97 1.79 -2.94
CA ALA A 571 -20.40 1.64 -3.19
C ALA A 571 -20.93 0.29 -2.68
N ASP A 572 -20.22 -0.80 -2.95
CA ASP A 572 -20.61 -2.15 -2.51
C ASP A 572 -20.65 -2.22 -0.97
N LEU A 573 -19.65 -1.72 -0.31
CA LEU A 573 -19.58 -1.71 1.15
C LEU A 573 -20.57 -0.70 1.78
N GLU A 574 -20.92 0.40 1.09
CA GLU A 574 -21.99 1.31 1.54
C GLU A 574 -23.35 0.59 1.53
N VAL A 575 -23.64 -0.16 0.46
CA VAL A 575 -24.86 -0.97 0.37
C VAL A 575 -24.91 -1.97 1.52
N TRP A 576 -23.81 -2.68 1.76
CA TRP A 576 -23.71 -3.62 2.88
C TRP A 576 -23.94 -2.92 4.24
N THR A 577 -23.28 -1.77 4.46
CA THR A 577 -23.40 -1.02 5.73
C THR A 577 -24.83 -0.54 5.97
N ARG A 578 -25.50 -0.02 4.95
CA ARG A 578 -26.90 0.42 5.06
C ARG A 578 -27.86 -0.71 5.35
N ALA A 579 -27.61 -1.89 4.79
CA ALA A 579 -28.43 -3.08 5.02
C ALA A 579 -28.28 -3.64 6.44
N ASN A 580 -27.06 -3.69 6.96
CA ASN A 580 -26.75 -4.32 8.25
C ASN A 580 -26.74 -3.33 9.42
N HIS A 581 -26.43 -2.04 9.17
CA HIS A 581 -26.35 -1.00 10.17
C HIS A 581 -27.10 0.26 9.68
N PRO A 582 -28.44 0.23 9.57
CA PRO A 582 -29.21 1.35 9.06
C PRO A 582 -28.99 2.60 9.95
N PRO A 583 -28.89 3.79 9.35
CA PRO A 583 -28.74 5.04 10.11
C PRO A 583 -29.92 5.16 11.08
N GLN A 584 -29.63 5.42 12.36
CA GLN A 584 -30.68 5.72 13.33
C GLN A 584 -31.44 6.96 12.85
N ALA A 585 -32.77 6.87 12.76
CA ALA A 585 -33.59 8.04 12.45
C ALA A 585 -33.22 9.15 13.44
N VAL A 586 -32.65 10.23 12.95
CA VAL A 586 -32.43 11.43 13.78
C VAL A 586 -33.82 11.82 14.28
N PRO A 587 -34.09 11.83 15.60
CA PRO A 587 -35.36 12.27 16.09
C PRO A 587 -35.58 13.67 15.50
N ALA A 588 -36.66 13.87 14.77
CA ALA A 588 -37.00 15.14 14.15
C ALA A 588 -36.81 16.19 15.22
N LYS A 589 -35.79 17.05 15.07
CA LYS A 589 -35.57 18.15 15.99
C LYS A 589 -36.89 18.87 16.01
N ALA A 590 -37.62 18.82 17.15
CA ALA A 590 -38.93 19.43 17.28
C ALA A 590 -38.86 20.80 16.61
N ALA A 591 -39.64 20.97 15.55
CA ALA A 591 -39.61 22.22 14.79
C ALA A 591 -39.73 23.35 15.79
N ALA A 592 -38.69 24.14 15.95
CA ALA A 592 -38.77 25.34 16.76
C ALA A 592 -40.00 26.11 16.24
N PRO A 593 -40.93 26.58 17.11
CA PRO A 593 -42.10 27.29 16.67
C PRO A 593 -41.62 28.42 15.77
N ALA A 594 -42.18 28.49 14.56
CA ALA A 594 -41.83 29.49 13.56
C ALA A 594 -41.87 30.89 14.24
N ALA A 595 -40.68 31.42 14.54
CA ALA A 595 -40.56 32.80 14.94
C ALA A 595 -41.11 33.63 13.80
N ALA A 596 -42.13 34.43 14.09
CA ALA A 596 -42.85 35.27 13.16
C ALA A 596 -41.86 35.95 12.19
N ALA A 597 -42.06 35.75 10.90
CA ALA A 597 -41.30 36.39 9.86
C ALA A 597 -41.42 37.92 10.01
N ALA A 598 -40.40 38.56 10.56
CA ALA A 598 -40.24 39.98 10.45
C ALA A 598 -39.94 40.30 9.00
N ALA A 599 -40.85 41.01 8.34
CA ALA A 599 -40.74 41.42 6.95
C ALA A 599 -39.43 42.20 6.74
N LEU A 600 -38.56 41.69 5.88
CA LEU A 600 -37.40 42.41 5.37
C LEU A 600 -37.89 43.57 4.48
N PRO A 601 -37.32 44.78 4.60
CA PRO A 601 -37.64 45.87 3.69
C PRO A 601 -37.18 45.55 2.27
N PRO A 602 -37.85 46.11 1.22
CA PRO A 602 -37.56 45.79 -0.16
C PRO A 602 -36.15 46.21 -0.56
N ALA A 603 -35.46 45.30 -1.29
CA ALA A 603 -34.10 45.49 -1.78
C ALA A 603 -34.05 46.73 -2.70
N ALA A 604 -33.10 47.62 -2.45
CA ALA A 604 -32.80 48.75 -3.32
C ALA A 604 -32.21 48.23 -4.67
N SER A 605 -32.69 48.86 -5.75
CA SER A 605 -32.26 48.58 -7.14
C SER A 605 -30.76 48.78 -7.33
N PRO A 606 -30.10 47.98 -8.17
CA PRO A 606 -28.66 48.12 -8.41
C PRO A 606 -28.38 49.42 -9.22
N VAL A 607 -27.49 50.23 -8.66
CA VAL A 607 -26.90 51.40 -9.35
C VAL A 607 -25.97 50.91 -10.42
N ALA A 608 -26.22 51.27 -11.66
CA ALA A 608 -25.34 51.04 -12.80
C ALA A 608 -24.08 51.87 -12.64
N LEU A 609 -22.93 51.20 -12.51
CA LEU A 609 -21.60 51.80 -12.64
C LEU A 609 -21.29 51.99 -14.15
N ASN A 610 -21.37 53.26 -14.60
CA ASN A 610 -20.79 53.69 -15.88
C ASN A 610 -19.26 53.69 -15.73
N VAL A 611 -18.58 52.93 -16.57
CA VAL A 611 -17.12 53.04 -16.80
C VAL A 611 -16.98 53.85 -18.11
N PRO A 612 -16.28 55.00 -18.11
CA PRO A 612 -15.88 55.66 -19.35
C PRO A 612 -14.67 54.98 -19.97
N GLU A 613 -14.55 55.11 -21.31
CA GLU A 613 -13.64 54.54 -22.29
C GLU A 613 -12.18 54.41 -21.89
#